data_96bb50898f4d5e374e1f33284be0309a
#
_entry.id   96bb50898f4d5e374e1f33284be0309a
#
_cell.length_a   1.000
_cell.length_b   1.000
_cell.length_c   1.000
_cell.angle_alpha   90.00
_cell.angle_beta   90.00
_cell.angle_gamma   90.00
#
_symmetry.space_group_name_H-M   'P 1'
#
loop_
_entity.id
_entity.type
_entity.pdbx_description
1 polymer ?
#
loop_
_entity_poly.entity_id
_entity_poly.type
_entity_poly.pdbx_seq_one_letter_code
_entity_poly.pdbx_strand_id
1 'polypeptide(L)'
;PSTMSLLGLVRHMAHVERSWFRRVMAGQDAPYLYRTPEDRDADFNGAVADPAVVEQAWRAWRDEVAFAEQYVDRTPDLSTTGTTRDGSEVQLRDVLVHMIEEYARHCGHADLLRECIDGRVGQ
;
A
#
# COMPACT_ATOMS: atom_id res chain seq x y z
N PRO A 1 18.49 -10.66 7.85
CA PRO A 1 17.26 -9.97 8.24
C PRO A 1 16.86 -8.99 7.14
N SER A 2 15.54 -8.85 6.89
CA SER A 2 15.02 -7.89 5.92
C SER A 2 15.10 -6.46 6.48
N THR A 3 14.96 -5.46 5.60
CA THR A 3 14.85 -4.03 5.98
C THR A 3 13.44 -3.66 6.46
N MET A 4 12.59 -4.66 6.70
CA MET A 4 11.20 -4.47 7.11
C MET A 4 11.12 -3.74 8.46
N SER A 5 10.29 -2.70 8.52
CA SER A 5 10.03 -1.90 9.71
C SER A 5 8.57 -1.46 9.74
N LEU A 6 8.04 -1.06 10.90
CA LEU A 6 6.66 -0.58 11.01
C LEU A 6 6.40 0.63 10.10
N LEU A 7 7.33 1.58 10.05
CA LEU A 7 7.23 2.73 9.15
C LEU A 7 7.30 2.30 7.68
N GLY A 8 8.17 1.35 7.35
CA GLY A 8 8.27 0.79 6.01
C GLY A 8 6.96 0.14 5.56
N LEU A 9 6.26 -0.55 6.47
CA LEU A 9 4.95 -1.12 6.17
C LEU A 9 3.89 -0.05 5.86
N VAL A 10 3.85 1.06 6.59
CA VAL A 10 2.93 2.19 6.29
C VAL A 10 3.24 2.77 4.91
N ARG A 11 4.51 3.00 4.58
CA ARG A 11 4.96 3.49 3.27
C ARG A 11 4.60 2.51 2.16
N HIS A 12 4.83 1.22 2.41
CA HIS A 12 4.50 0.16 1.47
C HIS A 12 3.00 0.11 1.19
N MET A 13 2.15 0.14 2.21
CA MET A 13 0.70 0.11 2.02
C MET A 13 0.19 1.36 1.29
N ALA A 14 0.73 2.55 1.55
CA ALA A 14 0.43 3.74 0.75
C ALA A 14 0.77 3.53 -0.74
N HIS A 15 1.92 2.91 -1.02
CA HIS A 15 2.33 2.58 -2.38
C HIS A 15 1.42 1.54 -3.05
N VAL A 16 1.00 0.51 -2.31
CA VAL A 16 0.09 -0.55 -2.79
C VAL A 16 -1.28 0.04 -3.14
N GLU A 17 -1.88 0.85 -2.23
CA GLU A 17 -3.14 1.58 -2.48
C GLU A 17 -3.07 2.41 -3.76
N ARG A 18 -2.03 3.25 -3.92
CA ARG A 18 -1.82 4.05 -5.13
C ARG A 18 -1.73 3.19 -6.39
N SER A 19 -0.98 2.11 -6.31
CA SER A 19 -0.73 1.24 -7.46
C SER A 19 -2.03 0.60 -7.95
N TRP A 20 -2.84 0.09 -7.06
CA TRP A 20 -4.06 -0.59 -7.44
C TRP A 20 -5.20 0.37 -7.80
N PHE A 21 -5.47 1.38 -6.99
CA PHE A 21 -6.65 2.23 -7.25
C PHE A 21 -6.37 3.38 -8.21
N ARG A 22 -5.25 4.12 -8.07
CA ARG A 22 -4.98 5.22 -9.02
C ARG A 22 -4.48 4.73 -10.37
N ARG A 23 -3.50 3.84 -10.35
CA ARG A 23 -2.81 3.44 -11.58
C ARG A 23 -3.58 2.37 -12.33
N VAL A 24 -3.96 1.26 -11.69
CA VAL A 24 -4.62 0.13 -12.33
C VAL A 24 -6.09 0.43 -12.57
N MET A 25 -6.87 0.69 -11.51
CA MET A 25 -8.32 0.83 -11.65
C MET A 25 -8.74 2.15 -12.28
N ALA A 26 -8.17 3.28 -11.87
CA ALA A 26 -8.50 4.60 -12.41
C ALA A 26 -7.68 4.96 -13.67
N GLY A 27 -6.69 4.16 -14.07
CA GLY A 27 -5.86 4.39 -15.26
C GLY A 27 -5.05 5.68 -15.22
N GLN A 28 -4.76 6.22 -14.03
CA GLN A 28 -4.02 7.46 -13.90
C GLN A 28 -2.51 7.23 -14.09
N ASP A 29 -1.84 8.11 -14.81
CA ASP A 29 -0.38 8.15 -14.87
C ASP A 29 0.20 8.83 -13.61
N ALA A 30 -0.05 8.20 -12.45
CA ALA A 30 0.43 8.68 -11.17
C ALA A 30 1.86 8.15 -10.93
N PRO A 31 2.83 8.99 -10.51
CA PRO A 31 4.17 8.52 -10.19
C PRO A 31 4.15 7.55 -9.00
N TYR A 32 5.15 6.66 -8.93
CA TYR A 32 5.34 5.86 -7.72
C TYR A 32 5.66 6.77 -6.52
N LEU A 33 5.17 6.41 -5.33
CA LEU A 33 5.43 7.20 -4.13
C LEU A 33 6.89 7.14 -3.68
N TYR A 34 7.48 5.98 -3.75
CA TYR A 34 8.80 5.72 -3.18
C TYR A 34 9.75 5.02 -4.14
N ARG A 35 9.26 4.07 -4.92
CA ARG A 35 10.09 3.28 -5.83
C ARG A 35 10.77 4.12 -6.89
N THR A 36 12.04 3.80 -7.14
CA THR A 36 12.81 4.32 -8.26
C THR A 36 13.34 3.16 -9.12
N PRO A 37 13.87 3.42 -10.32
CA PRO A 37 14.54 2.38 -11.12
C PRO A 37 15.73 1.75 -10.39
N GLU A 38 16.41 2.54 -9.55
CA GLU A 38 17.62 2.16 -8.80
C GLU A 38 17.31 1.44 -7.50
N ASP A 39 16.14 1.75 -6.87
CA ASP A 39 15.71 1.17 -5.61
C ASP A 39 14.23 0.79 -5.65
N ARG A 40 13.96 -0.51 -5.84
CA ARG A 40 12.61 -1.04 -5.86
C ARG A 40 11.98 -1.16 -4.48
N ASP A 41 12.81 -1.16 -3.43
CA ASP A 41 12.41 -1.32 -2.04
C ASP A 41 12.56 -0.01 -1.24
N ALA A 42 12.57 1.14 -1.93
CA ALA A 42 12.70 2.46 -1.32
C ALA A 42 11.57 2.83 -0.34
N ASP A 43 10.44 2.15 -0.39
CA ASP A 43 9.40 2.18 0.64
C ASP A 43 9.96 1.73 2.01
N PHE A 44 10.74 0.65 2.06
CA PHE A 44 11.42 0.16 3.26
C PHE A 44 12.76 0.84 3.50
N ASN A 45 13.61 0.94 2.48
CA ASN A 45 14.97 1.47 2.62
C ASN A 45 14.99 2.95 3.03
N GLY A 46 13.98 3.73 2.64
CA GLY A 46 13.81 5.12 3.04
C GLY A 46 13.01 5.34 4.33
N ALA A 47 12.68 4.28 5.07
CA ALA A 47 11.94 4.34 6.33
C ALA A 47 12.90 4.68 7.49
N VAL A 48 13.21 5.96 7.65
CA VAL A 48 14.10 6.47 8.70
C VAL A 48 13.30 7.07 9.86
N ALA A 49 13.89 7.04 11.08
CA ALA A 49 13.26 7.54 12.31
C ALA A 49 13.32 9.08 12.39
N ASP A 50 12.70 9.73 11.40
CA ASP A 50 12.53 11.18 11.31
C ASP A 50 11.03 11.51 11.42
N PRO A 51 10.61 12.39 12.34
CA PRO A 51 9.21 12.78 12.49
C PRO A 51 8.55 13.25 11.20
N ALA A 52 9.28 13.95 10.33
CA ALA A 52 8.76 14.43 9.05
C ALA A 52 8.49 13.27 8.09
N VAL A 53 9.36 12.26 8.08
CA VAL A 53 9.16 11.03 7.26
C VAL A 53 7.99 10.22 7.77
N VAL A 54 7.83 10.11 9.09
CA VAL A 54 6.68 9.43 9.74
C VAL A 54 5.38 10.13 9.37
N GLU A 55 5.32 11.46 9.53
CA GLU A 55 4.12 12.24 9.19
C GLU A 55 3.77 12.14 7.71
N GLN A 56 4.76 12.25 6.83
CA GLN A 56 4.59 12.10 5.39
C GLN A 56 4.02 10.72 5.01
N ALA A 57 4.53 9.65 5.62
CA ALA A 57 4.06 8.29 5.36
C ALA A 57 2.59 8.11 5.74
N TRP A 58 2.19 8.56 6.93
CA TRP A 58 0.80 8.50 7.38
C TRP A 58 -0.13 9.37 6.53
N ARG A 59 0.32 10.55 6.11
CA ARG A 59 -0.45 11.41 5.21
C ARG A 59 -0.66 10.73 3.87
N ALA A 60 0.42 10.23 3.26
CA ALA A 60 0.35 9.53 1.99
C ALA A 60 -0.60 8.33 2.05
N TRP A 61 -0.50 7.51 3.09
CA TRP A 61 -1.41 6.38 3.26
C TRP A 61 -2.87 6.82 3.37
N ARG A 62 -3.19 7.81 4.21
CA ARG A 62 -4.57 8.32 4.34
C ARG A 62 -5.11 8.89 3.03
N ASP A 63 -4.27 9.63 2.28
CA ASP A 63 -4.68 10.22 1.00
C ASP A 63 -4.98 9.13 -0.05
N GLU A 64 -4.23 8.06 -0.07
CA GLU A 64 -4.47 6.95 -1.01
C GLU A 64 -5.69 6.10 -0.60
N VAL A 65 -5.89 5.83 0.69
CA VAL A 65 -7.10 5.17 1.20
C VAL A 65 -8.35 5.99 0.86
N ALA A 66 -8.31 7.31 1.12
CA ALA A 66 -9.44 8.19 0.77
C ALA A 66 -9.75 8.20 -0.73
N PHE A 67 -8.72 8.11 -1.58
CA PHE A 67 -8.93 7.96 -3.02
C PHE A 67 -9.58 6.62 -3.37
N ALA A 68 -9.09 5.52 -2.77
CA ALA A 68 -9.64 4.18 -2.99
C ALA A 68 -11.12 4.09 -2.59
N GLU A 69 -11.47 4.61 -1.40
CA GLU A 69 -12.85 4.68 -0.93
C GLU A 69 -13.74 5.46 -1.90
N GLN A 70 -13.31 6.66 -2.33
CA GLN A 70 -14.06 7.45 -3.30
C GLN A 70 -14.20 6.76 -4.67
N TYR A 71 -13.17 6.02 -5.09
CA TYR A 71 -13.23 5.26 -6.34
C TYR A 71 -14.28 4.14 -6.24
N VAL A 72 -14.26 3.37 -5.16
CA VAL A 72 -15.22 2.27 -4.92
C VAL A 72 -16.63 2.80 -4.82
N ASP A 73 -16.87 3.89 -4.09
CA ASP A 73 -18.20 4.51 -3.95
C ASP A 73 -18.81 4.95 -5.29
N ARG A 74 -17.97 5.37 -6.22
CA ARG A 74 -18.41 5.79 -7.58
C ARG A 74 -18.47 4.65 -8.59
N THR A 75 -18.02 3.47 -8.21
CA THR A 75 -17.90 2.30 -9.09
C THR A 75 -18.70 1.13 -8.51
N PRO A 76 -20.05 1.16 -8.62
CA PRO A 76 -20.91 0.16 -7.98
C PRO A 76 -20.81 -1.23 -8.63
N ASP A 77 -20.32 -1.31 -9.89
CA ASP A 77 -20.14 -2.59 -10.56
C ASP A 77 -18.75 -3.18 -10.27
N LEU A 78 -18.74 -4.23 -9.47
CA LEU A 78 -17.53 -4.94 -9.11
C LEU A 78 -16.86 -5.70 -10.29
N SER A 79 -17.51 -5.81 -11.42
CA SER A 79 -16.93 -6.35 -12.66
C SER A 79 -16.20 -5.28 -13.49
N THR A 80 -16.21 -4.02 -13.07
CA THR A 80 -15.42 -2.95 -13.70
C THR A 80 -13.96 -3.37 -13.75
N THR A 81 -13.35 -3.27 -14.94
CA THR A 81 -11.96 -3.68 -15.16
C THR A 81 -11.00 -2.51 -15.13
N GLY A 82 -9.80 -2.77 -14.61
CA GLY A 82 -8.61 -1.94 -14.76
C GLY A 82 -7.54 -2.69 -15.53
N THR A 83 -6.47 -2.00 -15.94
CA THR A 83 -5.38 -2.58 -16.71
C THR A 83 -4.09 -2.53 -15.90
N THR A 84 -3.48 -3.69 -15.70
CA THR A 84 -2.19 -3.82 -15.01
C THR A 84 -1.03 -3.38 -15.92
N ARG A 85 0.16 -3.24 -15.36
CA ARG A 85 1.35 -2.77 -16.10
C ARG A 85 1.74 -3.68 -17.28
N ASP A 86 1.48 -4.99 -17.17
CA ASP A 86 1.77 -5.96 -18.24
C ASP A 86 0.65 -6.05 -19.29
N GLY A 87 -0.39 -5.22 -19.16
CA GLY A 87 -1.51 -5.16 -20.08
C GLY A 87 -2.65 -6.13 -19.77
N SER A 88 -2.55 -6.90 -18.67
CA SER A 88 -3.62 -7.79 -18.24
C SER A 88 -4.80 -7.00 -17.67
N GLU A 89 -6.02 -7.50 -17.88
CA GLU A 89 -7.21 -6.96 -17.22
C GLU A 89 -7.42 -7.60 -15.85
N VAL A 90 -7.89 -6.79 -14.89
CA VAL A 90 -8.25 -7.23 -13.54
C VAL A 90 -9.56 -6.56 -13.13
N GLN A 91 -10.48 -7.30 -12.50
CA GLN A 91 -11.74 -6.74 -12.02
C GLN A 91 -11.60 -6.06 -10.66
N LEU A 92 -12.45 -5.08 -10.38
CA LEU A 92 -12.47 -4.39 -9.08
C LEU A 92 -12.64 -5.37 -7.91
N ARG A 93 -13.48 -6.41 -8.06
CA ARG A 93 -13.64 -7.44 -7.03
C ARG A 93 -12.32 -8.16 -6.68
N ASP A 94 -11.51 -8.45 -7.69
CA ASP A 94 -10.22 -9.14 -7.50
C ASP A 94 -9.22 -8.22 -6.81
N VAL A 95 -9.24 -6.92 -7.17
CA VAL A 95 -8.40 -5.91 -6.50
C VAL A 95 -8.80 -5.77 -5.03
N LEU A 96 -10.10 -5.73 -4.70
CA LEU A 96 -10.57 -5.63 -3.31
C LEU A 96 -10.17 -6.86 -2.48
N VAL A 97 -10.28 -8.07 -3.05
CA VAL A 97 -9.80 -9.30 -2.38
C VAL A 97 -8.29 -9.25 -2.17
N HIS A 98 -7.55 -8.86 -3.20
CA HIS A 98 -6.09 -8.70 -3.11
C HIS A 98 -5.68 -7.68 -2.03
N MET A 99 -6.41 -6.57 -1.89
CA MET A 99 -6.14 -5.60 -0.83
C MET A 99 -6.39 -6.17 0.57
N ILE A 100 -7.42 -7.02 0.75
CA ILE A 100 -7.64 -7.73 2.02
C ILE A 100 -6.43 -8.64 2.32
N GLU A 101 -5.92 -9.37 1.32
CA GLU A 101 -4.74 -10.23 1.47
C GLU A 101 -3.48 -9.43 1.84
N GLU A 102 -3.25 -8.29 1.18
CA GLU A 102 -2.12 -7.38 1.46
C GLU A 102 -2.19 -6.86 2.90
N TYR A 103 -3.34 -6.33 3.33
CA TYR A 103 -3.49 -5.85 4.71
C TYR A 103 -3.35 -6.98 5.72
N ALA A 104 -3.98 -8.14 5.51
CA ALA A 104 -3.87 -9.28 6.43
C ALA A 104 -2.42 -9.74 6.59
N ARG A 105 -1.69 -9.87 5.47
CA ARG A 105 -0.27 -10.23 5.47
C ARG A 105 0.59 -9.23 6.23
N HIS A 106 0.41 -7.95 5.93
CA HIS A 106 1.26 -6.89 6.51
C HIS A 106 0.88 -6.54 7.95
N CYS A 107 -0.37 -6.72 8.38
CA CYS A 107 -0.74 -6.69 9.79
C CYS A 107 -0.05 -7.81 10.58
N GLY A 108 0.00 -9.03 10.04
CA GLY A 108 0.77 -10.12 10.66
C GLY A 108 2.27 -9.80 10.79
N HIS A 109 2.88 -9.18 9.79
CA HIS A 109 4.26 -8.69 9.90
C HIS A 109 4.42 -7.62 10.98
N ALA A 110 3.45 -6.68 11.06
CA ALA A 110 3.48 -5.62 12.06
C ALA A 110 3.35 -6.18 13.49
N ASP A 111 2.52 -7.20 13.70
CA ASP A 111 2.38 -7.88 14.99
C ASP A 111 3.71 -8.49 15.44
N LEU A 112 4.37 -9.25 14.57
CA LEU A 112 5.68 -9.86 14.89
C LEU A 112 6.77 -8.81 15.16
N LEU A 113 6.81 -7.74 14.35
CA LEU A 113 7.75 -6.63 14.58
C LEU A 113 7.48 -5.95 15.91
N ARG A 114 6.22 -5.74 16.26
CA ARG A 114 5.79 -5.12 17.49
C ARG A 114 6.18 -5.96 18.71
N GLU A 115 5.98 -7.27 18.65
CA GLU A 115 6.39 -8.20 19.68
C GLU A 115 7.90 -8.11 19.94
N CYS A 116 8.71 -8.02 18.88
CA CYS A 116 10.15 -7.84 18.99
C CYS A 116 10.57 -6.49 19.60
N ILE A 117 9.76 -5.43 19.47
CA ILE A 117 10.09 -4.08 19.95
C ILE A 117 9.66 -3.89 21.40
N ASP A 118 8.43 -4.24 21.76
CA ASP A 118 7.86 -3.92 23.07
C ASP A 118 7.23 -5.12 23.81
N GLY A 119 7.34 -6.33 23.26
CA GLY A 119 6.82 -7.57 23.83
C GLY A 119 5.31 -7.73 23.76
N ARG A 120 4.59 -6.83 23.09
CA ARG A 120 3.15 -6.98 22.91
C ARG A 120 2.85 -8.05 21.89
N VAL A 121 2.05 -9.02 22.30
CA VAL A 121 1.54 -10.11 21.47
C VAL A 121 0.25 -9.63 20.81
N GLY A 122 0.14 -9.81 19.49
CA GLY A 122 -1.11 -9.63 18.75
C GLY A 122 -2.18 -10.66 19.16
N GLN A 123 -3.44 -10.40 18.84
CA GLN A 123 -4.55 -11.31 19.11
C GLN A 123 -4.99 -12.02 17.85
#